data_a33e41ca82914be5de39c5ec98ecc36a
#
_entry.id   a33e41ca82914be5de39c5ec98ecc36a
#
_cell.length_a   1.000
_cell.length_b   1.000
_cell.length_c   1.000
_cell.angle_alpha   90.00
_cell.angle_beta   90.00
_cell.angle_gamma   90.00
#
_symmetry.space_group_name_H-M   'P 1'
#
loop_
_entity.id
_entity.type
_entity.pdbx_description
1 polymer ?
#
loop_
_entity_poly.entity_id
_entity_poly.type
_entity_poly.pdbx_seq_one_letter_code
_entity_poly.pdbx_strand_id
1 'polypeptide(L)'
;MTRPLTVVQLLPALEAGGVERSTLEIAAALLDAGHRAIVVSAGGRLLPALREIGVEHIVLPIGRKSPLTLRHIPRLRALFRTTGADIVHARSRLPAWLAVAALYGMDASPHFVTTMHGLNSPGRYSGVMVRGERTICVSETVRNYALRHYPQTDPARLVVIPRGVDPQAFHHDAATHMDVGSADRRMERLRPTDTDWRGEFLAAHPQLDGGRLLLMPARGTRLKGHAHALHLLATLRADGVDARLLFAGVVQPGRERYLRELRAQSDALGLRDVVAYTPPLAQIRELYALSDLVLQLSDQPESFGRTVLEALCSSRAVLGWDHGGVGELLRELFPAGAVVLGDANGLAARAKSLLAAPRPAIRPPDRYTLARMQADTLSLYASLVANDD
;
A
#
# COMPACT_ATOMS: atom_id res chain seq x y z
N MET A 1 -32.45 -9.08 -3.80
CA MET A 1 -31.49 -7.95 -3.97
C MET A 1 -31.30 -7.33 -2.61
N THR A 2 -30.09 -7.35 -2.06
CA THR A 2 -29.77 -6.68 -0.79
C THR A 2 -29.95 -5.16 -0.96
N ARG A 3 -30.52 -4.48 0.05
CA ARG A 3 -30.70 -3.03 0.03
C ARG A 3 -29.34 -2.31 -0.12
N PRO A 4 -29.30 -1.10 -0.71
CA PRO A 4 -28.10 -0.28 -0.72
C PRO A 4 -27.62 0.01 0.70
N LEU A 5 -26.31 -0.20 0.94
CA LEU A 5 -25.66 0.10 2.21
C LEU A 5 -25.10 1.51 2.24
N THR A 6 -25.08 2.14 3.41
CA THR A 6 -24.33 3.37 3.68
C THR A 6 -23.08 3.05 4.49
N VAL A 7 -21.90 3.22 3.89
CA VAL A 7 -20.59 2.90 4.50
C VAL A 7 -19.81 4.17 4.77
N VAL A 8 -19.42 4.40 6.03
CA VAL A 8 -18.60 5.53 6.46
C VAL A 8 -17.17 5.07 6.74
N GLN A 9 -16.23 5.48 5.92
CA GLN A 9 -14.79 5.18 6.08
C GLN A 9 -14.09 6.31 6.83
N LEU A 10 -13.33 5.98 7.88
CA LEU A 10 -12.65 6.94 8.75
C LEU A 10 -11.14 6.80 8.66
N LEU A 11 -10.43 7.87 8.27
CA LEU A 11 -8.97 7.91 8.22
C LEU A 11 -8.44 9.30 8.60
N PRO A 12 -7.12 9.44 8.97
CA PRO A 12 -6.55 10.72 9.38
C PRO A 12 -6.54 11.79 8.30
N ALA A 13 -6.09 11.43 7.11
CA ALA A 13 -5.92 12.31 5.95
C ALA A 13 -5.90 11.49 4.66
N LEU A 14 -6.00 12.17 3.50
CA LEU A 14 -5.94 11.59 2.15
C LEU A 14 -4.66 12.06 1.43
N GLU A 15 -3.49 11.84 2.04
CA GLU A 15 -2.22 12.31 1.46
C GLU A 15 -1.69 11.34 0.39
N ALA A 16 -0.87 10.39 0.80
CA ALA A 16 -0.30 9.37 -0.07
C ALA A 16 0.12 8.16 0.75
N GLY A 17 -0.33 7.00 0.37
CA GLY A 17 0.02 5.74 1.03
C GLY A 17 -0.97 4.63 0.74
N GLY A 18 -0.65 3.44 1.21
CA GLY A 18 -1.48 2.26 0.97
C GLY A 18 -2.84 2.30 1.66
N VAL A 19 -2.97 3.03 2.78
CA VAL A 19 -4.24 3.21 3.49
C VAL A 19 -5.19 4.08 2.68
N GLU A 20 -4.69 5.23 2.25
CA GLU A 20 -5.44 6.24 1.50
C GLU A 20 -5.88 5.68 0.15
N ARG A 21 -4.95 5.05 -0.59
CA ARG A 21 -5.27 4.42 -1.87
C ARG A 21 -6.34 3.35 -1.72
N SER A 22 -6.20 2.46 -0.74
CA SER A 22 -7.21 1.44 -0.45
C SER A 22 -8.57 2.02 -0.02
N THR A 23 -8.59 3.22 0.59
CA THR A 23 -9.84 3.90 0.93
C THR A 23 -10.58 4.33 -0.34
N LEU A 24 -9.86 4.89 -1.32
CA LEU A 24 -10.41 5.24 -2.62
C LEU A 24 -10.91 4.00 -3.37
N GLU A 25 -10.09 2.95 -3.41
CA GLU A 25 -10.41 1.69 -4.10
C GLU A 25 -11.71 1.05 -3.57
N ILE A 26 -11.90 1.02 -2.25
CA ILE A 26 -13.13 0.49 -1.65
C ILE A 26 -14.30 1.47 -1.80
N ALA A 27 -14.08 2.78 -1.74
CA ALA A 27 -15.13 3.76 -1.96
C ALA A 27 -15.68 3.70 -3.39
N ALA A 28 -14.80 3.54 -4.40
CA ALA A 28 -15.20 3.33 -5.78
C ALA A 28 -16.04 2.05 -5.94
N ALA A 29 -15.57 0.92 -5.38
CA ALA A 29 -16.30 -0.34 -5.45
C ALA A 29 -17.69 -0.28 -4.80
N LEU A 30 -17.83 0.47 -3.71
CA LEU A 30 -19.13 0.70 -3.08
C LEU A 30 -20.10 1.43 -4.01
N LEU A 31 -19.63 2.49 -4.68
CA LEU A 31 -20.47 3.24 -5.64
C LEU A 31 -20.83 2.38 -6.86
N ASP A 32 -19.88 1.60 -7.38
CA ASP A 32 -20.12 0.72 -8.53
C ASP A 32 -21.13 -0.39 -8.20
N ALA A 33 -21.18 -0.83 -6.94
CA ALA A 33 -22.17 -1.76 -6.42
C ALA A 33 -23.53 -1.12 -6.02
N GLY A 34 -23.70 0.18 -6.26
CA GLY A 34 -24.93 0.92 -5.93
C GLY A 34 -25.07 1.26 -4.43
N HIS A 35 -24.00 1.20 -3.66
CA HIS A 35 -23.95 1.58 -2.25
C HIS A 35 -23.57 3.06 -2.09
N ARG A 36 -23.87 3.64 -0.93
CA ARG A 36 -23.43 4.98 -0.56
C ARG A 36 -22.08 4.92 0.16
N ALA A 37 -21.08 5.62 -0.36
CA ALA A 37 -19.76 5.72 0.23
C ALA A 37 -19.50 7.12 0.77
N ILE A 38 -19.16 7.22 2.06
CA ILE A 38 -18.79 8.46 2.74
C ILE A 38 -17.39 8.30 3.31
N VAL A 39 -16.50 9.26 3.03
CA VAL A 39 -15.14 9.28 3.57
C VAL A 39 -14.97 10.48 4.49
N VAL A 40 -14.51 10.24 5.72
CA VAL A 40 -14.24 11.26 6.73
C VAL A 40 -12.75 11.36 6.98
N SER A 41 -12.17 12.52 6.72
CA SER A 41 -10.73 12.80 6.93
C SER A 41 -10.45 14.29 7.04
N ALA A 42 -9.18 14.66 7.29
CA ALA A 42 -8.74 16.05 7.23
C ALA A 42 -8.60 16.60 5.79
N GLY A 43 -8.89 15.80 4.76
CA GLY A 43 -8.54 16.10 3.38
C GLY A 43 -7.12 15.68 3.04
N GLY A 44 -6.57 16.20 1.93
CA GLY A 44 -5.21 15.92 1.48
C GLY A 44 -5.11 15.81 -0.04
N ARG A 45 -3.94 15.41 -0.53
CA ARG A 45 -3.59 15.38 -1.96
C ARG A 45 -4.49 14.48 -2.82
N LEU A 46 -5.08 13.43 -2.25
CA LEU A 46 -5.98 12.50 -2.95
C LEU A 46 -7.45 12.95 -2.91
N LEU A 47 -7.77 14.09 -2.28
CA LEU A 47 -9.14 14.59 -2.24
C LEU A 47 -9.73 14.91 -3.63
N PRO A 48 -8.98 15.51 -4.59
CA PRO A 48 -9.49 15.68 -5.96
C PRO A 48 -9.89 14.35 -6.61
N ALA A 49 -9.04 13.32 -6.52
CA ALA A 49 -9.35 11.99 -7.06
C ALA A 49 -10.58 11.36 -6.40
N LEU A 50 -10.74 11.52 -5.09
CA LEU A 50 -11.93 11.03 -4.38
C LEU A 50 -13.22 11.71 -4.88
N ARG A 51 -13.18 13.03 -5.13
CA ARG A 51 -14.31 13.80 -5.66
C ARG A 51 -14.66 13.41 -7.09
N GLU A 52 -13.65 13.17 -7.90
CA GLU A 52 -13.82 12.73 -9.30
C GLU A 52 -14.52 11.38 -9.39
N ILE A 53 -14.25 10.47 -8.45
CA ILE A 53 -14.97 9.19 -8.33
C ILE A 53 -16.45 9.41 -7.96
N GLY A 54 -16.81 10.57 -7.39
CA GLY A 54 -18.17 10.89 -6.93
C GLY A 54 -18.43 10.49 -5.47
N VAL A 55 -17.40 10.25 -4.68
CA VAL A 55 -17.52 9.88 -3.27
C VAL A 55 -17.77 11.10 -2.38
N GLU A 56 -18.72 10.98 -1.47
CA GLU A 56 -19.01 12.02 -0.47
C GLU A 56 -17.84 12.15 0.53
N HIS A 57 -17.30 13.35 0.69
CA HIS A 57 -16.22 13.62 1.63
C HIS A 57 -16.61 14.62 2.69
N ILE A 58 -16.37 14.26 3.96
CA ILE A 58 -16.62 15.13 5.11
C ILE A 58 -15.29 15.50 5.77
N VAL A 59 -15.02 16.80 5.82
CA VAL A 59 -13.77 17.31 6.39
C VAL A 59 -13.87 17.36 7.91
N LEU A 60 -13.24 16.39 8.57
CA LEU A 60 -13.04 16.37 10.02
C LEU A 60 -11.60 15.95 10.34
N PRO A 61 -10.81 16.75 11.08
CA PRO A 61 -9.42 16.45 11.40
C PRO A 61 -9.31 15.39 12.53
N ILE A 62 -9.89 14.22 12.32
CA ILE A 62 -9.95 13.10 13.27
C ILE A 62 -8.62 12.36 13.47
N GLY A 63 -7.56 12.78 12.78
CA GLY A 63 -6.21 12.22 12.92
C GLY A 63 -5.26 13.06 13.78
N ARG A 64 -5.66 14.23 14.27
CA ARG A 64 -4.81 15.10 15.08
C ARG A 64 -4.62 14.55 16.49
N LYS A 65 -3.38 14.38 16.92
CA LYS A 65 -3.03 13.95 18.30
C LYS A 65 -3.17 15.14 19.27
N SER A 66 -4.41 15.49 19.59
CA SER A 66 -4.74 16.58 20.51
C SER A 66 -6.00 16.20 21.28
N PRO A 67 -6.15 16.55 22.58
CA PRO A 67 -7.39 16.39 23.33
C PRO A 67 -8.59 17.05 22.66
N LEU A 68 -8.35 18.18 21.95
CA LEU A 68 -9.39 18.88 21.18
C LEU A 68 -10.03 18.01 20.09
N THR A 69 -9.40 16.91 19.69
CA THR A 69 -9.95 15.98 18.69
C THR A 69 -11.19 15.26 19.24
N LEU A 70 -11.32 15.10 20.57
CA LEU A 70 -12.49 14.51 21.21
C LEU A 70 -13.81 15.29 20.93
N ARG A 71 -13.73 16.60 20.61
CA ARG A 71 -14.90 17.41 20.19
C ARG A 71 -15.57 16.88 18.91
N HIS A 72 -14.90 16.01 18.16
CA HIS A 72 -15.47 15.40 16.96
C HIS A 72 -16.35 14.17 17.26
N ILE A 73 -16.34 13.64 18.49
CA ILE A 73 -17.20 12.49 18.88
C ILE A 73 -18.67 12.77 18.66
N PRO A 74 -19.27 13.86 19.20
CA PRO A 74 -20.70 14.16 18.97
C PRO A 74 -21.00 14.42 17.48
N ARG A 75 -20.05 14.99 16.71
CA ARG A 75 -20.20 15.21 15.27
C ARG A 75 -20.23 13.89 14.50
N LEU A 76 -19.34 12.94 14.84
CA LEU A 76 -19.35 11.59 14.25
C LEU A 76 -20.65 10.85 14.60
N ARG A 77 -21.10 10.93 15.86
CA ARG A 77 -22.38 10.32 16.28
C ARG A 77 -23.56 10.89 15.49
N ALA A 78 -23.62 12.22 15.35
CA ALA A 78 -24.65 12.87 14.55
C ALA A 78 -24.59 12.43 13.08
N LEU A 79 -23.38 12.37 12.51
CA LEU A 79 -23.16 11.89 11.14
C LEU A 79 -23.69 10.47 10.96
N PHE A 80 -23.33 9.53 11.82
CA PHE A 80 -23.78 8.14 11.72
C PHE A 80 -25.31 8.02 11.76
N ARG A 81 -25.96 8.79 12.63
CA ARG A 81 -27.42 8.84 12.71
C ARG A 81 -28.06 9.47 11.47
N THR A 82 -27.60 10.65 11.06
CA THR A 82 -28.24 11.41 9.96
C THR A 82 -28.05 10.77 8.59
N THR A 83 -26.95 10.02 8.41
CA THR A 83 -26.70 9.30 7.16
C THR A 83 -27.32 7.91 7.13
N GLY A 84 -27.84 7.42 8.27
CA GLY A 84 -28.29 6.04 8.38
C GLY A 84 -27.14 5.07 8.08
N ALA A 85 -25.96 5.32 8.67
CA ALA A 85 -24.80 4.49 8.41
C ALA A 85 -25.06 3.04 8.82
N ASP A 86 -24.82 2.09 7.92
CA ASP A 86 -24.87 0.65 8.21
C ASP A 86 -23.51 0.15 8.70
N ILE A 87 -22.44 0.69 8.11
CA ILE A 87 -21.06 0.30 8.43
C ILE A 87 -20.22 1.55 8.77
N VAL A 88 -19.51 1.49 9.87
CA VAL A 88 -18.43 2.42 10.22
C VAL A 88 -17.10 1.68 10.15
N HIS A 89 -16.30 2.01 9.15
CA HIS A 89 -15.01 1.35 8.90
C HIS A 89 -13.84 2.26 9.25
N ALA A 90 -13.18 1.98 10.37
CA ALA A 90 -11.99 2.73 10.80
C ALA A 90 -10.70 2.12 10.25
N ARG A 91 -9.90 2.94 9.57
CA ARG A 91 -8.65 2.54 8.92
C ARG A 91 -7.39 2.97 9.67
N SER A 92 -7.55 3.54 10.88
CA SER A 92 -6.44 4.01 11.69
C SER A 92 -6.85 4.15 13.15
N ARG A 93 -5.86 4.06 14.06
CA ARG A 93 -6.06 3.97 15.51
C ARG A 93 -6.89 5.11 16.12
N LEU A 94 -6.52 6.39 15.88
CA LEU A 94 -7.24 7.51 16.48
C LEU A 94 -8.66 7.65 15.92
N PRO A 95 -8.91 7.58 14.60
CA PRO A 95 -10.27 7.46 14.07
C PRO A 95 -11.07 6.30 14.66
N ALA A 96 -10.44 5.14 14.91
CA ALA A 96 -11.09 4.00 15.54
C ALA A 96 -11.51 4.29 16.99
N TRP A 97 -10.67 4.95 17.79
CA TRP A 97 -11.03 5.38 19.15
C TRP A 97 -12.19 6.36 19.15
N LEU A 98 -12.21 7.31 18.23
CA LEU A 98 -13.32 8.27 18.10
C LEU A 98 -14.60 7.57 17.66
N ALA A 99 -14.51 6.60 16.74
CA ALA A 99 -15.64 5.79 16.31
C ALA A 99 -16.23 4.99 17.48
N VAL A 100 -15.40 4.25 18.23
CA VAL A 100 -15.85 3.49 19.41
C VAL A 100 -16.57 4.40 20.40
N ALA A 101 -16.03 5.59 20.68
CA ALA A 101 -16.66 6.56 21.57
C ALA A 101 -17.96 7.15 21.00
N ALA A 102 -18.05 7.36 19.68
CA ALA A 102 -19.24 7.86 19.02
C ALA A 102 -20.36 6.81 18.96
N LEU A 103 -20.02 5.54 18.80
CA LEU A 103 -20.96 4.42 18.75
C LEU A 103 -21.48 4.01 20.14
N TYR A 104 -20.73 4.29 21.19
CA TYR A 104 -21.11 3.91 22.55
C TYR A 104 -22.46 4.50 22.96
N GLY A 105 -23.43 3.64 23.30
CA GLY A 105 -24.78 4.03 23.72
C GLY A 105 -25.65 4.60 22.58
N MET A 106 -25.40 4.19 21.33
CA MET A 106 -26.35 4.39 20.23
C MET A 106 -27.33 3.21 20.15
N ASP A 107 -28.64 3.50 20.12
CA ASP A 107 -29.68 2.47 20.08
C ASP A 107 -29.67 1.70 18.74
N ALA A 108 -29.50 2.40 17.62
CA ALA A 108 -29.29 1.82 16.31
C ALA A 108 -27.83 2.07 15.89
N SER A 109 -26.91 1.24 16.39
CA SER A 109 -25.48 1.38 16.14
C SER A 109 -25.09 0.73 14.81
N PRO A 110 -24.40 1.42 13.90
CA PRO A 110 -23.84 0.78 12.73
C PRO A 110 -22.77 -0.25 13.14
N HIS A 111 -22.58 -1.28 12.30
CA HIS A 111 -21.53 -2.26 12.49
C HIS A 111 -20.15 -1.62 12.44
N PHE A 112 -19.30 -1.96 13.38
CA PHE A 112 -17.96 -1.40 13.48
C PHE A 112 -16.92 -2.35 12.89
N VAL A 113 -16.29 -1.91 11.82
CA VAL A 113 -15.21 -2.65 11.13
C VAL A 113 -13.88 -1.89 11.25
N THR A 114 -12.80 -2.61 11.38
CA THR A 114 -11.45 -2.04 11.37
C THR A 114 -10.58 -2.72 10.31
N THR A 115 -9.56 -2.03 9.82
CA THR A 115 -8.49 -2.66 9.02
C THR A 115 -7.13 -2.41 9.66
N MET A 116 -6.42 -3.48 9.95
CA MET A 116 -5.02 -3.44 10.36
C MET A 116 -4.12 -3.33 9.12
N HIS A 117 -3.69 -2.11 8.82
CA HIS A 117 -2.83 -1.79 7.68
C HIS A 117 -1.33 -1.90 7.97
N GLY A 118 -0.95 -2.08 9.22
CA GLY A 118 0.43 -2.07 9.66
C GLY A 118 0.64 -2.82 10.96
N LEU A 119 1.87 -3.24 11.20
CA LEU A 119 2.33 -3.84 12.44
C LEU A 119 2.64 -2.71 13.44
N ASN A 120 1.61 -2.08 13.96
CA ASN A 120 1.75 -0.98 14.91
C ASN A 120 2.33 -1.48 16.24
N SER A 121 3.11 -0.64 16.94
CA SER A 121 3.60 -0.98 18.28
C SER A 121 2.46 -1.51 19.16
N PRO A 122 2.63 -2.69 19.81
CA PRO A 122 1.59 -3.28 20.64
C PRO A 122 1.25 -2.39 21.83
N GLY A 123 0.04 -2.51 22.35
CA GLY A 123 -0.41 -1.81 23.54
C GLY A 123 -1.87 -1.40 23.48
N ARG A 124 -2.37 -0.85 24.61
CA ARG A 124 -3.78 -0.47 24.79
C ARG A 124 -4.29 0.48 23.69
N TYR A 125 -3.46 1.42 23.26
CA TYR A 125 -3.84 2.38 22.20
C TYR A 125 -4.02 1.69 20.84
N SER A 126 -3.14 0.77 20.48
CA SER A 126 -3.25 0.05 19.21
C SER A 126 -4.28 -1.08 19.25
N GLY A 127 -4.63 -1.57 20.44
CA GLY A 127 -5.64 -2.60 20.64
C GLY A 127 -7.05 -2.21 20.20
N VAL A 128 -7.32 -0.92 19.95
CA VAL A 128 -8.60 -0.50 19.36
C VAL A 128 -8.82 -1.10 17.98
N MET A 129 -7.75 -1.42 17.25
CA MET A 129 -7.84 -1.97 15.89
C MET A 129 -8.35 -3.41 15.84
N VAL A 130 -8.40 -4.12 16.97
CA VAL A 130 -9.00 -5.47 17.09
C VAL A 130 -10.36 -5.44 17.82
N ARG A 131 -10.95 -4.25 18.02
CA ARG A 131 -12.26 -4.10 18.67
C ARG A 131 -13.44 -4.12 17.69
N GLY A 132 -13.20 -4.11 16.40
CA GLY A 132 -14.26 -4.22 15.40
C GLY A 132 -15.03 -5.54 15.55
N GLU A 133 -16.28 -5.57 15.15
CA GLU A 133 -17.04 -6.81 14.97
C GLU A 133 -16.36 -7.72 13.97
N ARG A 134 -15.73 -7.10 12.97
CA ARG A 134 -14.73 -7.73 12.11
C ARG A 134 -13.51 -6.82 12.00
N THR A 135 -12.35 -7.44 11.99
CA THR A 135 -11.05 -6.78 11.76
C THR A 135 -10.44 -7.36 10.50
N ILE A 136 -10.33 -6.56 9.46
CA ILE A 136 -9.64 -6.94 8.23
C ILE A 136 -8.12 -6.91 8.49
N CYS A 137 -7.47 -8.04 8.32
CA CYS A 137 -6.03 -8.20 8.33
C CYS A 137 -5.53 -8.26 6.88
N VAL A 138 -4.59 -7.40 6.51
CA VAL A 138 -4.15 -7.29 5.11
C VAL A 138 -3.22 -8.43 4.67
N SER A 139 -2.87 -9.36 5.57
CA SER A 139 -2.05 -10.56 5.34
C SER A 139 -2.18 -11.52 6.52
N GLU A 140 -1.72 -12.76 6.35
CA GLU A 140 -1.56 -13.71 7.46
C GLU A 140 -0.54 -13.21 8.49
N THR A 141 0.51 -12.53 8.02
CA THR A 141 1.47 -11.85 8.90
C THR A 141 0.78 -10.90 9.87
N VAL A 142 -0.17 -10.09 9.39
CA VAL A 142 -0.93 -9.14 10.23
C VAL A 142 -1.88 -9.88 11.16
N ARG A 143 -2.57 -10.92 10.68
CA ARG A 143 -3.46 -11.74 11.49
C ARG A 143 -2.70 -12.42 12.63
N ASN A 144 -1.59 -13.06 12.33
CA ASN A 144 -0.74 -13.72 13.32
C ASN A 144 -0.14 -12.72 14.32
N TYR A 145 0.22 -11.51 13.86
CA TYR A 145 0.64 -10.42 14.72
C TYR A 145 -0.48 -10.00 15.69
N ALA A 146 -1.71 -9.86 15.21
CA ALA A 146 -2.87 -9.52 16.04
C ALA A 146 -3.12 -10.58 17.11
N LEU A 147 -3.15 -11.86 16.75
CA LEU A 147 -3.34 -12.97 17.70
C LEU A 147 -2.23 -13.04 18.77
N ARG A 148 -0.99 -12.79 18.37
CA ARG A 148 0.15 -12.81 19.29
C ARG A 148 0.09 -11.69 20.34
N HIS A 149 -0.29 -10.48 19.92
CA HIS A 149 -0.23 -9.29 20.77
C HIS A 149 -1.55 -8.93 21.44
N TYR A 150 -2.65 -9.49 20.99
CA TYR A 150 -4.01 -9.32 21.51
C TYR A 150 -4.71 -10.68 21.65
N PRO A 151 -4.17 -11.57 22.53
CA PRO A 151 -4.62 -12.97 22.62
C PRO A 151 -6.07 -13.13 23.08
N GLN A 152 -6.67 -12.07 23.67
CA GLN A 152 -8.07 -12.05 24.06
C GLN A 152 -9.02 -11.80 22.86
N THR A 153 -8.50 -11.53 21.66
CA THR A 153 -9.31 -11.32 20.47
C THR A 153 -9.79 -12.67 19.93
N ASP A 154 -11.09 -12.79 19.71
CA ASP A 154 -11.66 -13.95 19.03
C ASP A 154 -11.05 -14.07 17.62
N PRO A 155 -10.36 -15.20 17.30
CA PRO A 155 -9.78 -15.42 15.97
C PRO A 155 -10.80 -15.35 14.82
N ALA A 156 -12.09 -15.64 15.07
CA ALA A 156 -13.15 -15.57 14.07
C ALA A 156 -13.48 -14.13 13.64
N ARG A 157 -13.11 -13.14 14.46
CA ARG A 157 -13.24 -11.72 14.09
C ARG A 157 -12.16 -11.23 13.15
N LEU A 158 -11.02 -11.94 13.05
CA LEU A 158 -9.87 -11.55 12.25
C LEU A 158 -9.97 -12.17 10.85
N VAL A 159 -10.41 -11.39 9.88
CA VAL A 159 -10.60 -11.82 8.49
C VAL A 159 -9.42 -11.38 7.64
N VAL A 160 -8.75 -12.30 6.95
CA VAL A 160 -7.68 -11.95 6.04
C VAL A 160 -8.26 -11.57 4.68
N ILE A 161 -8.11 -10.30 4.34
CA ILE A 161 -8.40 -9.77 2.99
C ILE A 161 -7.12 -9.11 2.49
N PRO A 162 -6.36 -9.79 1.62
CA PRO A 162 -5.09 -9.26 1.10
C PRO A 162 -5.29 -7.96 0.32
N ARG A 163 -4.22 -7.19 0.20
CA ARG A 163 -4.21 -6.06 -0.72
C ARG A 163 -4.23 -6.55 -2.14
N GLY A 164 -5.04 -5.90 -2.95
CA GLY A 164 -5.14 -6.19 -4.37
C GLY A 164 -4.34 -5.22 -5.23
N VAL A 165 -3.93 -5.72 -6.37
CA VAL A 165 -3.38 -4.96 -7.49
C VAL A 165 -4.22 -5.31 -8.71
N ASP A 166 -4.47 -4.33 -9.58
CA ASP A 166 -5.04 -4.64 -10.89
C ASP A 166 -3.93 -5.16 -11.81
N PRO A 167 -3.95 -6.45 -12.18
CA PRO A 167 -2.90 -7.01 -13.04
C PRO A 167 -2.83 -6.34 -14.41
N GLN A 168 -3.98 -5.94 -14.97
CA GLN A 168 -4.04 -5.29 -16.29
C GLN A 168 -3.38 -3.93 -16.26
N ALA A 169 -3.55 -3.22 -15.16
CA ALA A 169 -2.93 -1.92 -14.97
C ALA A 169 -1.40 -1.94 -14.92
N PHE A 170 -0.79 -3.10 -14.63
CA PHE A 170 0.65 -3.27 -14.57
C PHE A 170 1.21 -4.13 -15.72
N HIS A 171 0.35 -4.67 -16.59
CA HIS A 171 0.78 -5.40 -17.77
C HIS A 171 1.27 -4.43 -18.84
N HIS A 172 2.48 -4.61 -19.33
CA HIS A 172 3.11 -3.74 -20.32
C HIS A 172 3.15 -4.41 -21.70
N ASP A 173 1.98 -4.83 -22.22
CA ASP A 173 1.84 -5.13 -23.63
C ASP A 173 1.20 -3.90 -24.31
N ALA A 174 2.00 -3.23 -25.11
CA ALA A 174 1.58 -2.05 -25.90
C ALA A 174 0.48 -2.36 -26.96
N ALA A 175 -0.10 -3.56 -26.95
CA ALA A 175 -0.96 -4.05 -28.02
C ALA A 175 -2.39 -4.44 -27.62
N THR A 176 -2.77 -4.45 -26.35
CA THR A 176 -4.13 -4.89 -25.97
C THR A 176 -4.80 -3.93 -25.00
N HIS A 177 -5.52 -2.96 -25.54
CA HIS A 177 -6.62 -2.30 -24.84
C HIS A 177 -7.77 -3.30 -24.65
N MET A 178 -7.72 -4.12 -23.58
CA MET A 178 -8.89 -4.89 -23.18
C MET A 178 -9.74 -4.06 -22.20
N ASP A 179 -11.04 -4.30 -22.25
CA ASP A 179 -12.09 -3.55 -21.54
C ASP A 179 -11.88 -3.57 -20.02
N VAL A 180 -11.43 -2.45 -19.48
CA VAL A 180 -11.15 -2.23 -18.05
C VAL A 180 -12.46 -1.88 -17.35
N GLY A 181 -12.74 -2.48 -16.20
CA GLY A 181 -13.95 -2.19 -15.42
C GLY A 181 -14.12 -0.70 -15.06
N SER A 182 -15.36 -0.29 -14.74
CA SER A 182 -15.75 1.12 -14.59
C SER A 182 -14.95 1.91 -13.53
N ALA A 183 -14.59 1.28 -12.42
CA ALA A 183 -13.80 1.89 -11.34
C ALA A 183 -12.36 2.21 -11.79
N ASP A 184 -11.78 1.37 -12.61
CA ASP A 184 -10.40 1.52 -13.09
C ASP A 184 -10.34 2.57 -14.22
N ARG A 185 -11.36 2.65 -15.07
CA ARG A 185 -11.50 3.73 -16.07
C ARG A 185 -11.54 5.13 -15.45
N ARG A 186 -12.11 5.28 -14.25
CA ARG A 186 -12.11 6.56 -13.53
C ARG A 186 -10.72 6.93 -13.00
N MET A 187 -9.96 5.95 -12.51
CA MET A 187 -8.57 6.15 -12.06
C MET A 187 -7.59 6.34 -13.23
N GLU A 188 -7.90 5.80 -14.41
CA GLU A 188 -7.08 5.88 -15.63
C GLU A 188 -7.11 7.26 -16.29
N ARG A 189 -8.24 7.98 -16.23
CA ARG A 189 -8.37 9.36 -16.75
C ARG A 189 -7.43 10.37 -16.11
N LEU A 190 -6.79 10.01 -14.98
CA LEU A 190 -5.81 10.84 -14.28
C LEU A 190 -4.38 10.70 -14.82
N ARG A 191 -4.18 9.97 -15.93
CA ARG A 191 -2.84 9.74 -16.51
C ARG A 191 -2.51 10.80 -17.55
N PRO A 192 -1.24 11.27 -17.58
CA PRO A 192 -0.71 11.97 -18.74
C PRO A 192 -0.69 11.00 -19.94
N THR A 193 -1.26 11.44 -21.06
CA THR A 193 -1.22 10.70 -22.31
C THR A 193 0.18 10.74 -22.93
N ASP A 194 0.63 9.57 -23.38
CA ASP A 194 1.57 9.26 -24.47
C ASP A 194 2.61 10.35 -24.87
N THR A 195 3.49 10.68 -23.94
CA THR A 195 4.77 11.30 -24.24
C THR A 195 5.85 10.22 -24.15
N ASP A 196 6.98 10.38 -24.83
CA ASP A 196 8.16 9.51 -24.64
C ASP A 196 8.73 9.69 -23.22
N TRP A 197 7.91 9.35 -22.24
CA TRP A 197 8.25 9.47 -20.80
C TRP A 197 9.59 8.80 -20.49
N ARG A 198 9.89 7.67 -21.15
CA ARG A 198 11.15 6.95 -20.95
C ARG A 198 12.33 7.79 -21.39
N GLY A 199 12.27 8.36 -22.59
CA GLY A 199 13.33 9.22 -23.12
C GLY A 199 13.52 10.47 -22.27
N GLU A 200 12.45 11.15 -21.91
CA GLU A 200 12.49 12.32 -21.03
C GLU A 200 13.04 11.99 -19.65
N PHE A 201 12.62 10.86 -19.06
CA PHE A 201 13.08 10.42 -17.75
C PHE A 201 14.58 10.09 -17.75
N LEU A 202 15.06 9.35 -18.74
CA LEU A 202 16.49 9.02 -18.86
C LEU A 202 17.33 10.25 -19.22
N ALA A 203 16.83 11.19 -20.02
CA ALA A 203 17.50 12.46 -20.28
C ALA A 203 17.66 13.30 -19.01
N ALA A 204 16.64 13.29 -18.12
CA ALA A 204 16.70 13.93 -16.80
C ALA A 204 17.59 13.16 -15.79
N HIS A 205 17.83 11.88 -16.03
CA HIS A 205 18.59 10.99 -15.15
C HIS A 205 19.63 10.17 -15.93
N PRO A 206 20.60 10.80 -16.61
CA PRO A 206 21.55 10.11 -17.50
C PRO A 206 22.40 9.06 -16.81
N GLN A 207 22.59 9.17 -15.47
CA GLN A 207 23.29 8.16 -14.66
C GLN A 207 22.58 6.81 -14.61
N LEU A 208 21.32 6.72 -15.06
CA LEU A 208 20.54 5.47 -15.10
C LEU A 208 20.59 4.78 -16.46
N ASP A 209 21.16 5.45 -17.48
CA ASP A 209 21.20 4.90 -18.83
C ASP A 209 22.30 3.81 -18.97
N GLY A 210 22.04 2.83 -19.82
CA GLY A 210 23.00 1.84 -20.33
C GLY A 210 23.22 0.59 -19.49
N GLY A 211 22.87 0.53 -18.21
CA GLY A 211 23.13 -0.63 -17.35
C GLY A 211 21.85 -1.41 -16.93
N ARG A 212 22.04 -2.42 -16.08
CA ARG A 212 20.95 -3.11 -15.42
C ARG A 212 20.34 -2.21 -14.34
N LEU A 213 19.08 -1.84 -14.47
CA LEU A 213 18.40 -0.93 -13.53
C LEU A 213 17.77 -1.67 -12.37
N LEU A 214 18.29 -1.42 -11.16
CA LEU A 214 17.66 -1.80 -9.90
C LEU A 214 16.73 -0.67 -9.48
N LEU A 215 15.49 -1.00 -9.15
CA LEU A 215 14.47 -0.06 -8.70
C LEU A 215 14.08 -0.33 -7.25
N MET A 216 14.14 0.68 -6.40
CA MET A 216 13.65 0.61 -5.03
C MET A 216 12.59 1.69 -4.78
N PRO A 217 11.29 1.38 -4.99
CA PRO A 217 10.20 2.31 -4.74
C PRO A 217 9.88 2.34 -3.25
N ALA A 218 10.41 3.33 -2.54
CA ALA A 218 10.24 3.44 -1.11
C ALA A 218 10.31 4.89 -0.61
N ARG A 219 9.59 5.17 0.49
CA ARG A 219 9.72 6.45 1.21
C ARG A 219 11.09 6.58 1.85
N GLY A 220 11.63 7.81 1.90
CA GLY A 220 12.94 8.13 2.50
C GLY A 220 12.98 7.93 4.03
N THR A 221 13.00 6.70 4.48
CA THR A 221 13.17 6.34 5.91
C THR A 221 14.19 5.23 6.06
N ARG A 222 14.96 5.25 7.16
CA ARG A 222 15.96 4.21 7.44
C ARG A 222 15.36 2.81 7.43
N LEU A 223 14.14 2.67 7.96
CA LEU A 223 13.42 1.39 8.03
C LEU A 223 13.21 0.69 6.68
N LYS A 224 13.33 1.43 5.56
CA LYS A 224 13.16 0.87 4.22
C LYS A 224 14.42 0.17 3.68
N GLY A 225 15.58 0.29 4.36
CA GLY A 225 16.77 -0.46 4.02
C GLY A 225 17.51 0.04 2.77
N HIS A 226 17.45 1.35 2.45
CA HIS A 226 18.16 1.92 1.30
C HIS A 226 19.66 1.68 1.36
N ALA A 227 20.25 1.61 2.58
CA ALA A 227 21.67 1.30 2.77
C ALA A 227 22.03 -0.09 2.22
N HIS A 228 21.15 -1.10 2.41
CA HIS A 228 21.38 -2.43 1.85
C HIS A 228 21.39 -2.41 0.33
N ALA A 229 20.55 -1.58 -0.30
CA ALA A 229 20.55 -1.44 -1.76
C ALA A 229 21.84 -0.77 -2.29
N LEU A 230 22.39 0.21 -1.56
CA LEU A 230 23.70 0.80 -1.92
C LEU A 230 24.84 -0.22 -1.82
N HIS A 231 24.89 -0.99 -0.73
CA HIS A 231 25.90 -2.05 -0.58
C HIS A 231 25.73 -3.16 -1.61
N LEU A 232 24.50 -3.58 -1.92
CA LEU A 232 24.21 -4.52 -3.00
C LEU A 232 24.75 -3.99 -4.34
N LEU A 233 24.46 -2.73 -4.68
CA LEU A 233 24.95 -2.11 -5.92
C LEU A 233 26.48 -2.11 -5.98
N ALA A 234 27.15 -1.71 -4.88
CA ALA A 234 28.61 -1.72 -4.81
C ALA A 234 29.19 -3.13 -5.07
N THR A 235 28.61 -4.16 -4.44
CA THR A 235 29.03 -5.55 -4.65
C THR A 235 28.81 -6.01 -6.09
N LEU A 236 27.63 -5.73 -6.68
CA LEU A 236 27.34 -6.11 -8.06
C LEU A 236 28.33 -5.47 -9.04
N ARG A 237 28.67 -4.20 -8.85
CA ARG A 237 29.62 -3.48 -9.70
C ARG A 237 31.05 -3.98 -9.51
N ALA A 238 31.46 -4.28 -8.28
CA ALA A 238 32.76 -4.91 -8.01
C ALA A 238 32.91 -6.28 -8.69
N ASP A 239 31.77 -7.01 -8.81
CA ASP A 239 31.69 -8.30 -9.53
C ASP A 239 31.51 -8.15 -11.06
N GLY A 240 31.67 -6.93 -11.61
CA GLY A 240 31.63 -6.66 -13.05
C GLY A 240 30.23 -6.50 -13.64
N VAL A 241 29.17 -6.48 -12.84
CA VAL A 241 27.82 -6.20 -13.32
C VAL A 241 27.64 -4.69 -13.51
N ASP A 242 27.38 -4.24 -14.75
CA ASP A 242 27.03 -2.84 -15.00
C ASP A 242 25.61 -2.55 -14.52
N ALA A 243 25.48 -2.27 -13.22
CA ALA A 243 24.21 -2.00 -12.56
C ALA A 243 24.06 -0.52 -12.19
N ARG A 244 22.81 -0.06 -12.20
CA ARG A 244 22.36 1.28 -11.81
C ARG A 244 21.28 1.15 -10.74
N LEU A 245 21.07 2.18 -9.93
CA LEU A 245 20.06 2.15 -8.87
C LEU A 245 19.18 3.40 -8.87
N LEU A 246 17.88 3.20 -8.89
CA LEU A 246 16.90 4.26 -8.71
C LEU A 246 16.18 4.11 -7.37
N PHE A 247 16.32 5.10 -6.50
CA PHE A 247 15.48 5.28 -5.33
C PHE A 247 14.27 6.15 -5.68
N ALA A 248 13.13 5.53 -5.96
CA ALA A 248 11.90 6.24 -6.29
C ALA A 248 11.08 6.57 -5.04
N GLY A 249 10.86 7.85 -4.78
CA GLY A 249 10.06 8.31 -3.63
C GLY A 249 10.86 8.64 -2.37
N VAL A 250 12.19 8.71 -2.46
CA VAL A 250 13.04 9.03 -1.31
C VAL A 250 13.12 10.53 -1.04
N VAL A 251 12.96 11.36 -2.07
CA VAL A 251 12.99 12.82 -1.96
C VAL A 251 11.63 13.31 -1.48
N GLN A 252 11.53 13.70 -0.22
CA GLN A 252 10.28 14.14 0.41
C GLN A 252 10.54 15.25 1.41
N PRO A 253 9.60 16.21 1.56
CA PRO A 253 9.68 17.23 2.61
C PRO A 253 9.84 16.60 4.00
N GLY A 254 10.74 17.17 4.81
CA GLY A 254 11.07 16.69 6.15
C GLY A 254 11.97 15.44 6.18
N ARG A 255 12.52 15.01 5.02
CA ARG A 255 13.44 13.88 4.90
C ARG A 255 14.82 14.28 4.38
N GLU A 256 15.11 15.55 4.31
CA GLU A 256 16.33 16.12 3.72
C GLU A 256 17.60 15.61 4.41
N ARG A 257 17.55 15.46 5.76
CA ARG A 257 18.66 14.90 6.53
C ARG A 257 19.00 13.47 6.08
N TYR A 258 17.99 12.63 5.97
CA TYR A 258 18.18 11.24 5.56
C TYR A 258 18.65 11.13 4.11
N LEU A 259 18.14 11.97 3.22
CA LEU A 259 18.59 12.02 1.84
C LEU A 259 20.07 12.41 1.75
N ARG A 260 20.53 13.41 2.55
CA ARG A 260 21.95 13.77 2.62
C ARG A 260 22.81 12.61 3.10
N GLU A 261 22.38 11.88 4.12
CA GLU A 261 23.08 10.70 4.63
C GLU A 261 23.21 9.60 3.55
N LEU A 262 22.15 9.33 2.78
CA LEU A 262 22.18 8.36 1.69
C LEU A 262 23.13 8.80 0.55
N ARG A 263 23.12 10.08 0.19
CA ARG A 263 24.05 10.61 -0.83
C ARG A 263 25.49 10.49 -0.37
N ALA A 264 25.79 10.87 0.86
CA ALA A 264 27.13 10.72 1.44
C ALA A 264 27.59 9.26 1.46
N GLN A 265 26.71 8.32 1.77
CA GLN A 265 27.01 6.89 1.71
C GLN A 265 27.24 6.42 0.27
N SER A 266 26.43 6.88 -0.67
CA SER A 266 26.63 6.59 -2.10
C SER A 266 27.98 7.10 -2.59
N ASP A 267 28.34 8.34 -2.22
CA ASP A 267 29.63 8.95 -2.57
C ASP A 267 30.81 8.17 -1.98
N ALA A 268 30.71 7.78 -0.70
CA ALA A 268 31.75 6.98 -0.02
C ALA A 268 31.97 5.59 -0.66
N LEU A 269 30.92 5.03 -1.29
CA LEU A 269 30.98 3.76 -2.01
C LEU A 269 31.37 3.93 -3.50
N GLY A 270 31.65 5.15 -3.97
CA GLY A 270 31.97 5.42 -5.37
C GLY A 270 30.81 5.25 -6.34
N LEU A 271 29.57 5.44 -5.86
CA LEU A 271 28.35 5.15 -6.62
C LEU A 271 27.61 6.40 -7.12
N ARG A 272 28.21 7.60 -6.99
CA ARG A 272 27.57 8.88 -7.32
C ARG A 272 26.96 8.90 -8.72
N ASP A 273 27.67 8.38 -9.71
CA ASP A 273 27.33 8.45 -11.13
C ASP A 273 26.44 7.29 -11.60
N VAL A 274 25.95 6.48 -10.69
CA VAL A 274 25.12 5.29 -11.00
C VAL A 274 23.91 5.16 -10.10
N VAL A 275 23.62 6.19 -9.27
CA VAL A 275 22.44 6.23 -8.37
C VAL A 275 21.63 7.49 -8.63
N ALA A 276 20.33 7.33 -8.78
CA ALA A 276 19.38 8.44 -8.84
C ALA A 276 18.40 8.43 -7.66
N TYR A 277 17.95 9.62 -7.28
CA TYR A 277 17.02 9.87 -6.17
C TYR A 277 15.88 10.74 -6.67
N THR A 278 14.63 10.25 -6.60
CA THR A 278 13.47 11.00 -7.06
C THR A 278 12.44 11.26 -5.96
N PRO A 279 11.57 12.26 -6.11
CA PRO A 279 10.33 12.34 -5.36
C PRO A 279 9.40 11.16 -5.73
N PRO A 280 8.28 10.99 -5.00
CA PRO A 280 7.22 10.08 -5.44
C PRO A 280 6.74 10.45 -6.84
N LEU A 281 6.77 9.49 -7.75
CA LEU A 281 6.37 9.64 -9.14
C LEU A 281 5.00 8.99 -9.36
N ALA A 282 4.17 9.63 -10.19
CA ALA A 282 2.89 9.06 -10.59
C ALA A 282 3.08 7.87 -11.56
N GLN A 283 4.16 7.91 -12.35
CA GLN A 283 4.53 6.94 -13.38
C GLN A 283 5.24 5.70 -12.79
N ILE A 284 4.71 5.15 -11.71
CA ILE A 284 5.34 3.98 -11.06
C ILE A 284 5.34 2.73 -11.95
N ARG A 285 4.37 2.59 -12.83
CA ARG A 285 4.26 1.46 -13.75
C ARG A 285 5.36 1.50 -14.81
N GLU A 286 5.61 2.67 -15.35
CA GLU A 286 6.67 2.94 -16.30
C GLU A 286 8.04 2.68 -15.65
N LEU A 287 8.20 3.01 -14.35
CA LEU A 287 9.41 2.67 -13.60
C LEU A 287 9.60 1.16 -13.43
N TYR A 288 8.52 0.41 -13.14
CA TYR A 288 8.61 -1.05 -13.14
C TYR A 288 8.99 -1.56 -14.53
N ALA A 289 8.36 -1.06 -15.59
CA ALA A 289 8.66 -1.45 -16.96
C ALA A 289 10.12 -1.16 -17.38
N LEU A 290 10.69 -0.08 -16.88
CA LEU A 290 12.09 0.32 -17.13
C LEU A 290 13.08 -0.56 -16.36
N SER A 291 12.71 -1.08 -15.18
CA SER A 291 13.63 -1.78 -14.28
C SER A 291 13.92 -3.23 -14.71
N ASP A 292 15.08 -3.76 -14.30
CA ASP A 292 15.44 -5.18 -14.42
C ASP A 292 15.20 -5.95 -13.14
N LEU A 293 15.36 -5.32 -11.97
CA LEU A 293 15.17 -5.93 -10.65
C LEU A 293 14.55 -4.92 -9.68
N VAL A 294 13.53 -5.33 -8.95
CA VAL A 294 12.88 -4.51 -7.92
C VAL A 294 13.33 -4.95 -6.54
N LEU A 295 13.65 -3.99 -5.67
CA LEU A 295 14.18 -4.25 -4.33
C LEU A 295 13.15 -3.93 -3.25
N GLN A 296 13.01 -4.85 -2.28
CA GLN A 296 12.15 -4.71 -1.09
C GLN A 296 12.94 -5.12 0.16
N LEU A 297 13.74 -4.18 0.68
CA LEU A 297 14.78 -4.44 1.69
C LEU A 297 14.48 -3.78 3.05
N SER A 298 13.20 -3.66 3.42
CA SER A 298 12.81 -3.07 4.72
C SER A 298 13.39 -3.85 5.89
N ASP A 299 14.08 -3.17 6.81
CA ASP A 299 14.64 -3.76 8.05
C ASP A 299 13.55 -4.23 9.03
N GLN A 300 12.38 -3.62 8.95
CA GLN A 300 11.24 -4.00 9.76
C GLN A 300 10.22 -4.75 8.91
N PRO A 301 9.54 -5.76 9.46
CA PRO A 301 8.53 -6.50 8.73
C PRO A 301 7.43 -5.58 8.23
N GLU A 302 7.14 -5.64 6.95
CA GLU A 302 6.02 -4.93 6.36
C GLU A 302 4.72 -5.72 6.55
N SER A 303 3.61 -5.00 6.57
CA SER A 303 2.31 -5.63 6.76
C SER A 303 1.84 -6.42 5.55
N PHE A 304 2.30 -6.07 4.33
CA PHE A 304 1.89 -6.76 3.12
C PHE A 304 3.01 -6.83 2.08
N GLY A 305 3.37 -5.74 1.40
CA GLY A 305 4.37 -5.74 0.33
C GLY A 305 3.74 -5.52 -1.05
N ARG A 306 2.87 -4.50 -1.19
CA ARG A 306 2.19 -4.20 -2.47
C ARG A 306 3.17 -4.07 -3.64
N THR A 307 4.36 -3.50 -3.40
CA THR A 307 5.45 -3.39 -4.38
C THR A 307 5.84 -4.75 -5.00
N VAL A 308 5.77 -5.84 -4.22
CA VAL A 308 6.06 -7.19 -4.72
C VAL A 308 5.04 -7.57 -5.79
N LEU A 309 3.75 -7.39 -5.50
CA LEU A 309 2.68 -7.70 -6.47
C LEU A 309 2.77 -6.82 -7.72
N GLU A 310 2.96 -5.51 -7.54
CA GLU A 310 3.07 -4.54 -8.64
C GLU A 310 4.23 -4.90 -9.57
N ALA A 311 5.40 -5.25 -9.02
CA ALA A 311 6.55 -5.65 -9.81
C ALA A 311 6.32 -6.98 -10.55
N LEU A 312 5.78 -7.98 -9.88
CA LEU A 312 5.49 -9.28 -10.49
C LEU A 312 4.43 -9.17 -11.60
N CYS A 313 3.38 -8.35 -11.40
CA CYS A 313 2.41 -8.04 -12.46
C CYS A 313 3.05 -7.33 -13.66
N SER A 314 4.12 -6.56 -13.43
CA SER A 314 4.92 -5.93 -14.49
C SER A 314 5.98 -6.86 -15.08
N SER A 315 5.93 -8.17 -14.81
CA SER A 315 6.94 -9.16 -15.20
C SER A 315 8.37 -8.78 -14.79
N ARG A 316 8.51 -8.22 -13.58
CA ARG A 316 9.81 -7.86 -13.01
C ARG A 316 10.15 -8.76 -11.83
N ALA A 317 11.40 -9.24 -11.83
CA ALA A 317 11.92 -9.97 -10.69
C ALA A 317 11.96 -9.06 -9.45
N VAL A 318 11.64 -9.63 -8.30
CA VAL A 318 11.69 -8.92 -7.02
C VAL A 318 12.66 -9.60 -6.10
N LEU A 319 13.51 -8.84 -5.46
CA LEU A 319 14.45 -9.32 -4.45
C LEU A 319 14.13 -8.62 -3.12
N GLY A 320 13.90 -9.39 -2.09
CA GLY A 320 13.51 -8.84 -0.79
C GLY A 320 13.83 -9.74 0.39
N TRP A 321 13.79 -9.16 1.58
CA TRP A 321 13.99 -9.91 2.81
C TRP A 321 12.81 -10.84 3.08
N ASP A 322 13.11 -12.09 3.45
CA ASP A 322 12.11 -13.12 3.78
C ASP A 322 11.56 -12.91 5.20
N HIS A 323 10.83 -11.81 5.39
CA HIS A 323 10.10 -11.54 6.63
C HIS A 323 8.85 -10.69 6.39
N GLY A 324 7.93 -10.73 7.36
CA GLY A 324 6.68 -9.97 7.26
C GLY A 324 5.84 -10.35 6.04
N GLY A 325 4.97 -9.46 5.60
CA GLY A 325 4.12 -9.66 4.43
C GLY A 325 4.90 -9.72 3.12
N VAL A 326 6.08 -9.11 3.04
CA VAL A 326 6.98 -9.24 1.87
C VAL A 326 7.46 -10.69 1.74
N GLY A 327 7.97 -11.26 2.83
CA GLY A 327 8.40 -12.67 2.85
C GLY A 327 7.25 -13.62 2.56
N GLU A 328 6.04 -13.36 3.10
CA GLU A 328 4.83 -14.12 2.80
C GLU A 328 4.54 -14.17 1.29
N LEU A 329 4.52 -13.02 0.63
CA LEU A 329 4.30 -12.92 -0.82
C LEU A 329 5.43 -13.56 -1.64
N LEU A 330 6.69 -13.34 -1.27
CA LEU A 330 7.83 -13.90 -2.00
C LEU A 330 7.85 -15.43 -1.90
N ARG A 331 7.67 -16.02 -0.71
CA ARG A 331 7.61 -17.48 -0.56
C ARG A 331 6.53 -18.11 -1.41
N GLU A 332 5.40 -17.45 -1.54
CA GLU A 332 4.28 -17.98 -2.33
C GLU A 332 4.43 -17.75 -3.82
N LEU A 333 4.77 -16.51 -4.23
CA LEU A 333 4.67 -16.10 -5.63
C LEU A 333 6.01 -16.13 -6.36
N PHE A 334 7.11 -15.88 -5.66
CA PHE A 334 8.43 -15.78 -6.24
C PHE A 334 9.54 -16.19 -5.25
N PRO A 335 9.64 -17.47 -4.87
CA PRO A 335 10.61 -17.96 -3.88
C PRO A 335 12.06 -17.63 -4.25
N ALA A 336 12.35 -17.50 -5.56
CA ALA A 336 13.67 -17.10 -6.06
C ALA A 336 14.12 -15.70 -5.58
N GLY A 337 13.17 -14.85 -5.20
CA GLY A 337 13.44 -13.49 -4.71
C GLY A 337 13.54 -13.35 -3.20
N ALA A 338 13.26 -14.41 -2.44
CA ALA A 338 13.30 -14.38 -0.98
C ALA A 338 14.71 -14.61 -0.44
N VAL A 339 15.19 -13.71 0.42
CA VAL A 339 16.52 -13.79 1.05
C VAL A 339 16.37 -13.59 2.56
N VAL A 340 17.13 -14.38 3.33
CA VAL A 340 17.15 -14.26 4.80
C VAL A 340 17.58 -12.84 5.21
N LEU A 341 16.85 -12.26 6.15
CA LEU A 341 17.13 -10.90 6.62
C LEU A 341 18.59 -10.76 7.07
N GLY A 342 19.30 -9.80 6.50
CA GLY A 342 20.70 -9.49 6.83
C GLY A 342 21.74 -10.33 6.10
N ASP A 343 21.34 -11.33 5.31
CA ASP A 343 22.29 -12.10 4.47
C ASP A 343 22.71 -11.31 3.22
N ALA A 344 23.70 -10.46 3.38
CA ALA A 344 24.22 -9.61 2.28
C ALA A 344 24.83 -10.44 1.14
N ASN A 345 25.49 -11.55 1.45
CA ASN A 345 26.11 -12.43 0.45
C ASN A 345 25.03 -13.16 -0.36
N GLY A 346 24.04 -13.71 0.31
CA GLY A 346 22.86 -14.31 -0.33
C GLY A 346 22.10 -13.30 -1.19
N LEU A 347 21.97 -12.05 -0.71
CA LEU A 347 21.33 -10.97 -1.47
C LEU A 347 22.06 -10.70 -2.79
N ALA A 348 23.41 -10.57 -2.76
CA ALA A 348 24.21 -10.31 -3.95
C ALA A 348 24.20 -11.51 -4.92
N ALA A 349 24.37 -12.74 -4.42
CA ALA A 349 24.30 -13.95 -5.22
C ALA A 349 22.95 -14.10 -5.92
N ARG A 350 21.86 -13.86 -5.20
CA ARG A 350 20.51 -13.95 -5.74
C ARG A 350 20.22 -12.84 -6.74
N ALA A 351 20.68 -11.60 -6.49
CA ALA A 351 20.57 -10.50 -7.45
C ALA A 351 21.24 -10.85 -8.79
N LYS A 352 22.49 -11.36 -8.77
CA LYS A 352 23.19 -11.79 -9.98
C LYS A 352 22.42 -12.85 -10.75
N SER A 353 21.93 -13.88 -10.05
CA SER A 353 21.11 -14.93 -10.65
C SER A 353 19.85 -14.39 -11.31
N LEU A 354 19.12 -13.50 -10.64
CA LEU A 354 17.87 -12.92 -11.16
C LEU A 354 18.13 -11.97 -12.35
N LEU A 355 19.22 -11.21 -12.34
CA LEU A 355 19.59 -10.33 -13.45
C LEU A 355 20.04 -11.09 -14.71
N ALA A 356 20.55 -12.32 -14.54
CA ALA A 356 20.93 -13.22 -15.64
C ALA A 356 19.74 -14.05 -16.15
N ALA A 357 18.70 -14.23 -15.34
CA ALA A 357 17.54 -15.04 -15.68
C ALA A 357 16.56 -14.29 -16.62
N PRO A 358 15.73 -15.02 -17.38
CA PRO A 358 14.63 -14.40 -18.12
C PRO A 358 13.64 -13.74 -17.15
N ARG A 359 12.89 -12.75 -17.66
CA ARG A 359 11.85 -12.07 -16.87
C ARG A 359 10.78 -13.06 -16.41
N PRO A 360 10.33 -12.97 -15.14
CA PRO A 360 9.32 -13.87 -14.64
C PRO A 360 7.97 -13.58 -15.30
N ALA A 361 7.29 -14.65 -15.74
CA ALA A 361 5.90 -14.59 -16.23
C ALA A 361 4.95 -15.07 -15.13
N ILE A 362 4.74 -14.23 -14.09
CA ILE A 362 3.91 -14.57 -12.95
C ILE A 362 2.58 -13.85 -13.04
N ARG A 363 1.50 -14.61 -13.00
CA ARG A 363 0.14 -14.09 -12.77
C ARG A 363 -0.18 -14.32 -11.29
N PRO A 364 -0.29 -13.26 -10.48
CA PRO A 364 -0.72 -13.41 -9.10
C PRO A 364 -2.09 -14.13 -9.04
N PRO A 365 -2.31 -15.03 -8.07
CA PRO A 365 -3.60 -15.63 -7.81
C PRO A 365 -4.71 -14.60 -7.62
N ASP A 366 -5.95 -14.97 -7.94
CA ASP A 366 -7.12 -14.10 -7.89
C ASP A 366 -7.25 -13.34 -6.55
N ARG A 367 -6.91 -13.98 -5.44
CA ARG A 367 -6.95 -13.38 -4.09
C ARG A 367 -6.11 -12.11 -3.93
N TYR A 368 -5.16 -11.85 -4.83
CA TYR A 368 -4.31 -10.67 -4.85
C TYR A 368 -4.73 -9.65 -5.91
N THR A 369 -5.86 -9.87 -6.56
CA THR A 369 -6.42 -8.87 -7.48
C THR A 369 -7.18 -7.78 -6.74
N LEU A 370 -7.21 -6.58 -7.34
CA LEU A 370 -8.00 -5.47 -6.81
C LEU A 370 -9.49 -5.83 -6.74
N ALA A 371 -10.01 -6.45 -7.79
CA ALA A 371 -11.40 -6.88 -7.86
C ALA A 371 -11.77 -7.86 -6.72
N ARG A 372 -10.89 -8.81 -6.41
CA ARG A 372 -11.13 -9.75 -5.31
C ARG A 372 -11.08 -9.07 -3.94
N MET A 373 -10.11 -8.19 -3.68
CA MET A 373 -10.05 -7.40 -2.45
C MET A 373 -11.33 -6.58 -2.24
N GLN A 374 -11.84 -5.96 -3.32
CA GLN A 374 -13.08 -5.21 -3.32
C GLN A 374 -14.29 -6.11 -3.01
N ALA A 375 -14.44 -7.20 -3.76
CA ALA A 375 -15.54 -8.15 -3.58
C ALA A 375 -15.58 -8.74 -2.16
N ASP A 376 -14.42 -9.18 -1.62
CA ASP A 376 -14.36 -9.75 -0.27
C ASP A 376 -14.70 -8.70 0.80
N THR A 377 -14.29 -7.43 0.60
CA THR A 377 -14.61 -6.35 1.54
C THR A 377 -16.12 -6.03 1.52
N LEU A 378 -16.74 -5.95 0.34
CA LEU A 378 -18.17 -5.71 0.22
C LEU A 378 -18.99 -6.89 0.76
N SER A 379 -18.57 -8.12 0.49
CA SER A 379 -19.18 -9.33 1.05
C SER A 379 -19.13 -9.35 2.57
N LEU A 380 -18.01 -8.94 3.16
CA LEU A 380 -17.89 -8.79 4.61
C LEU A 380 -18.93 -7.79 5.16
N TYR A 381 -19.10 -6.64 4.51
CA TYR A 381 -20.09 -5.66 4.94
C TYR A 381 -21.51 -6.21 4.83
N ALA A 382 -21.84 -6.84 3.71
CA ALA A 382 -23.16 -7.43 3.49
C ALA A 382 -23.48 -8.52 4.53
N SER A 383 -22.48 -9.35 4.89
CA SER A 383 -22.66 -10.43 5.88
C SER A 383 -22.93 -9.90 7.29
N LEU A 384 -22.42 -8.72 7.64
CA LEU A 384 -22.70 -8.11 8.95
C LEU A 384 -24.15 -7.63 9.02
N VAL A 385 -24.60 -6.92 7.99
CA VAL A 385 -25.96 -6.36 7.96
C VAL A 385 -27.04 -7.45 7.81
N ALA A 386 -26.77 -8.53 7.08
CA ALA A 386 -27.71 -9.65 6.93
C ALA A 386 -27.95 -10.46 8.21
N ASN A 387 -27.10 -10.31 9.22
CA ASN A 387 -27.29 -10.97 10.52
C ASN A 387 -28.22 -10.18 11.47
N ASP A 388 -28.62 -8.97 11.08
CA ASP A 388 -29.57 -8.13 11.86
C ASP A 388 -31.04 -8.34 11.44
N ASP A 389 -31.27 -8.93 10.26
CA ASP A 389 -32.59 -9.32 9.71
C ASP A 389 -32.96 -10.75 10.18
#